data_ea35a68781464c6993c293f36a1a4e71
#
_entry.id   ea35a68781464c6993c293f36a1a4e71
#
_cell.length_a   1.000
_cell.length_b   1.000
_cell.length_c   1.000
_cell.angle_alpha   90.00
_cell.angle_beta   90.00
_cell.angle_gamma   90.00
#
_symmetry.space_group_name_H-M   'P 1'
#
loop_
_entity.id
_entity.type
_entity.pdbx_description
1 polymer ?
#
loop_
_entity_poly.entity_id
_entity_poly.type
_entity_poly.pdbx_seq_one_letter_code
_entity_poly.pdbx_strand_id
1 'polypeptide(L)'
;MNALRNYLDKIKPNFEEGGKYHAFRSVFEGFETFLFVPNATSKTGTHIHDAIDSKRIMSFVVIALMPALLFGMYNVGYQHFHATGAEGNFIEMFGYGFLAVLPKIIVSYVVGLGIEFIVAQWKKEEIQEGFLVTGMLIPMIVPVDCPLWMLAIATAFSVIFCKEVFGGTGMNVFNPALITRAFLFFAYPTKMSGDTVWVSGDSIFGLGKTVDGLTAATPLGVAKVAECPAFSWDMVTGLIPGSIGETSVIAIAIGAVILLWSGVASWKTMLSVFVGGALMGWVFNTWGPDTAIAHMPWYEHLCLGGFCFGAVFMATDPVTSSRTENGKFVYGFLIGAMAIIIRVLNPGYPEGMMLAILLMNIFAPLIDYVVVQNNISRRVKRAMSNN
;
A
#
# COMPACT_ATOMS: atom_id res chain seq x y z
N MET A 1 -31.74 -2.46 -9.46
CA MET A 1 -30.79 -1.73 -10.33
C MET A 1 -31.46 -0.67 -11.19
N ASN A 2 -32.60 -0.93 -11.80
CA ASN A 2 -33.27 0.04 -12.69
C ASN A 2 -33.72 1.36 -11.99
N ALA A 3 -34.15 1.30 -10.71
CA ALA A 3 -34.59 2.49 -9.98
C ALA A 3 -33.42 3.49 -9.72
N LEU A 4 -32.25 2.98 -9.34
CA LEU A 4 -31.07 3.79 -9.10
C LEU A 4 -30.54 4.40 -10.42
N ARG A 5 -30.55 3.62 -11.50
CA ARG A 5 -30.17 4.13 -12.83
C ARG A 5 -31.08 5.25 -13.30
N ASN A 6 -32.41 5.05 -13.20
CA ASN A 6 -33.39 6.06 -13.55
C ASN A 6 -33.26 7.35 -12.71
N TYR A 7 -32.86 7.21 -11.44
CA TYR A 7 -32.60 8.37 -10.59
C TYR A 7 -31.35 9.13 -11.05
N LEU A 8 -30.24 8.45 -11.35
CA LEU A 8 -29.02 9.07 -11.86
C LEU A 8 -29.26 9.76 -13.22
N ASP A 9 -29.97 9.10 -14.14
CA ASP A 9 -30.31 9.68 -15.45
C ASP A 9 -31.17 10.94 -15.32
N LYS A 10 -32.01 11.03 -14.27
CA LYS A 10 -32.85 12.22 -13.99
C LYS A 10 -32.05 13.41 -13.49
N ILE A 11 -30.97 13.18 -12.70
CA ILE A 11 -30.17 14.27 -12.14
C ILE A 11 -28.98 14.63 -13.03
N LYS A 12 -28.54 13.76 -13.94
CA LYS A 12 -27.43 13.93 -14.84
C LYS A 12 -27.42 15.27 -15.61
N PRO A 13 -28.53 15.76 -16.17
CA PRO A 13 -28.56 17.04 -16.89
C PRO A 13 -28.14 18.25 -16.05
N ASN A 14 -28.25 18.18 -14.72
CA ASN A 14 -27.83 19.24 -13.82
C ASN A 14 -26.29 19.36 -13.72
N PHE A 15 -25.56 18.30 -14.07
CA PHE A 15 -24.09 18.22 -14.02
C PHE A 15 -23.45 18.36 -15.41
N GLU A 16 -24.20 18.28 -16.50
CA GLU A 16 -23.72 18.50 -17.87
C GLU A 16 -23.45 19.97 -18.18
N GLU A 17 -22.87 20.26 -19.35
CA GLU A 17 -22.54 21.63 -19.78
C GLU A 17 -23.79 22.51 -19.81
N GLY A 18 -23.76 23.60 -19.02
CA GLY A 18 -24.90 24.48 -18.82
C GLY A 18 -25.80 24.15 -17.62
N GLY A 19 -25.57 23.04 -16.94
CA GLY A 19 -26.29 22.66 -15.71
C GLY A 19 -25.84 23.44 -14.48
N LYS A 20 -26.71 23.51 -13.48
CA LYS A 20 -26.50 24.27 -12.23
C LYS A 20 -25.27 23.80 -11.44
N TYR A 21 -24.88 22.53 -11.56
CA TYR A 21 -23.79 21.87 -10.84
C TYR A 21 -22.65 21.41 -11.76
N HIS A 22 -22.44 22.09 -12.88
CA HIS A 22 -21.38 21.76 -13.85
C HIS A 22 -19.97 21.66 -13.21
N ALA A 23 -19.66 22.46 -12.18
CA ALA A 23 -18.39 22.39 -11.45
C ALA A 23 -18.13 21.02 -10.77
N PHE A 24 -19.17 20.22 -10.54
CA PHE A 24 -19.09 18.88 -9.96
C PHE A 24 -19.29 17.75 -10.98
N ARG A 25 -19.14 18.05 -12.26
CA ARG A 25 -19.34 17.08 -13.35
C ARG A 25 -18.43 15.85 -13.18
N SER A 26 -17.13 16.05 -12.96
CA SER A 26 -16.16 14.96 -12.77
C SER A 26 -16.50 14.08 -11.59
N VAL A 27 -17.02 14.66 -10.51
CA VAL A 27 -17.47 13.92 -9.31
C VAL A 27 -18.65 13.03 -9.66
N PHE A 28 -19.65 13.59 -10.34
CA PHE A 28 -20.85 12.85 -10.74
C PHE A 28 -20.51 11.70 -11.71
N GLU A 29 -19.73 11.98 -12.75
CA GLU A 29 -19.27 10.99 -13.73
C GLU A 29 -18.44 9.87 -13.04
N GLY A 30 -17.57 10.21 -12.09
CA GLY A 30 -16.83 9.24 -11.29
C GLY A 30 -17.74 8.28 -10.54
N PHE A 31 -18.77 8.77 -9.84
CA PHE A 31 -19.74 7.94 -9.13
C PHE A 31 -20.64 7.14 -10.07
N GLU A 32 -21.13 7.76 -11.15
CA GLU A 32 -21.99 7.08 -12.15
C GLU A 32 -21.24 5.87 -12.75
N THR A 33 -20.01 6.08 -13.21
CA THR A 33 -19.23 5.03 -13.87
C THR A 33 -18.67 4.00 -12.89
N PHE A 34 -18.55 4.33 -11.60
CA PHE A 34 -18.26 3.35 -10.56
C PHE A 34 -19.44 2.38 -10.33
N LEU A 35 -20.67 2.92 -10.26
CA LEU A 35 -21.87 2.12 -10.03
C LEU A 35 -22.30 1.35 -11.30
N PHE A 36 -22.16 1.97 -12.46
CA PHE A 36 -22.61 1.41 -13.74
C PHE A 36 -21.50 1.50 -14.77
N VAL A 37 -21.10 0.35 -15.33
CA VAL A 37 -20.13 0.32 -16.43
C VAL A 37 -20.71 1.05 -17.63
N PRO A 38 -19.98 2.03 -18.24
CA PRO A 38 -20.43 2.67 -19.46
C PRO A 38 -20.56 1.65 -20.59
N ASN A 39 -21.68 1.61 -21.27
CA ASN A 39 -21.87 0.77 -22.47
C ASN A 39 -21.39 1.52 -23.70
N ALA A 40 -20.13 1.98 -23.68
CA ALA A 40 -19.52 2.71 -24.77
C ALA A 40 -18.57 1.79 -25.54
N THR A 41 -18.72 1.77 -26.88
CA THR A 41 -17.83 1.08 -27.79
C THR A 41 -17.18 2.10 -28.72
N SER A 42 -16.11 1.72 -29.42
CA SER A 42 -15.50 2.57 -30.45
C SER A 42 -16.51 2.93 -31.53
N LYS A 43 -16.54 4.20 -31.94
CA LYS A 43 -17.48 4.71 -32.98
C LYS A 43 -17.09 4.31 -34.40
N THR A 44 -15.81 3.94 -34.60
CA THR A 44 -15.24 3.59 -35.90
C THR A 44 -14.34 2.36 -35.77
N GLY A 45 -14.32 1.51 -36.76
CA GLY A 45 -13.55 0.26 -36.78
C GLY A 45 -14.28 -0.89 -36.08
N THR A 46 -13.53 -1.81 -35.48
CA THR A 46 -14.09 -2.94 -34.73
C THR A 46 -14.66 -2.47 -33.40
N HIS A 47 -15.92 -2.76 -33.14
CA HIS A 47 -16.56 -2.44 -31.86
C HIS A 47 -16.10 -3.41 -30.77
N ILE A 48 -15.08 -3.01 -30.01
CA ILE A 48 -14.51 -3.80 -28.90
C ILE A 48 -15.02 -3.21 -27.59
N HIS A 49 -15.41 -4.06 -26.68
CA HIS A 49 -15.73 -3.73 -25.30
C HIS A 49 -14.84 -4.55 -24.36
N ASP A 50 -14.28 -3.90 -23.35
CA ASP A 50 -13.44 -4.57 -22.36
C ASP A 50 -14.27 -5.54 -21.51
N ALA A 51 -13.72 -6.71 -21.22
CA ALA A 51 -14.35 -7.71 -20.36
C ALA A 51 -14.35 -7.25 -18.88
N ILE A 52 -13.30 -6.55 -18.46
CA ILE A 52 -13.11 -6.04 -17.09
C ILE A 52 -12.62 -4.60 -17.19
N ASP A 53 -13.36 -3.69 -16.58
CA ASP A 53 -13.00 -2.28 -16.46
C ASP A 53 -11.95 -2.06 -15.36
N SER A 54 -11.10 -1.01 -15.49
CA SER A 54 -10.06 -0.68 -14.51
C SER A 54 -10.62 -0.47 -13.09
N LYS A 55 -11.84 0.08 -12.97
CA LYS A 55 -12.56 0.25 -11.69
C LYS A 55 -12.80 -1.06 -10.97
N ARG A 56 -13.15 -2.12 -11.72
CA ARG A 56 -13.34 -3.47 -11.15
C ARG A 56 -12.05 -4.08 -10.72
N ILE A 57 -10.97 -3.87 -11.47
CA ILE A 57 -9.63 -4.31 -11.07
C ILE A 57 -9.23 -3.67 -9.75
N MET A 58 -9.41 -2.34 -9.62
CA MET A 58 -9.12 -1.62 -8.37
C MET A 58 -10.01 -2.09 -7.22
N SER A 59 -11.28 -2.41 -7.48
CA SER A 59 -12.18 -2.97 -6.47
C SER A 59 -11.72 -4.33 -5.94
N PHE A 60 -11.16 -5.21 -6.79
CA PHE A 60 -10.57 -6.47 -6.34
C PHE A 60 -9.39 -6.25 -5.40
N VAL A 61 -8.55 -5.24 -5.67
CA VAL A 61 -7.43 -4.89 -4.77
C VAL A 61 -7.96 -4.38 -3.42
N VAL A 62 -8.98 -3.53 -3.41
CA VAL A 62 -9.62 -3.06 -2.17
C VAL A 62 -10.21 -4.24 -1.37
N ILE A 63 -10.90 -5.18 -2.03
CA ILE A 63 -11.42 -6.38 -1.38
C ILE A 63 -10.28 -7.23 -0.80
N ALA A 64 -9.17 -7.36 -1.51
CA ALA A 64 -8.01 -8.10 -1.03
C ALA A 64 -7.31 -7.43 0.17
N LEU A 65 -7.43 -6.10 0.33
CA LEU A 65 -6.94 -5.36 1.50
C LEU A 65 -7.85 -5.50 2.73
N MET A 66 -9.14 -5.82 2.54
CA MET A 66 -10.11 -5.87 3.64
C MET A 66 -9.72 -6.82 4.79
N PRO A 67 -9.23 -8.05 4.56
CA PRO A 67 -8.82 -8.92 5.66
C PRO A 67 -7.74 -8.30 6.54
N ALA A 68 -6.72 -7.68 5.93
CA ALA A 68 -5.63 -7.01 6.64
C ALA A 68 -6.13 -5.76 7.41
N LEU A 69 -7.04 -4.98 6.81
CA LEU A 69 -7.64 -3.82 7.45
C LEU A 69 -8.50 -4.21 8.66
N LEU A 70 -9.39 -5.18 8.49
CA LEU A 70 -10.28 -5.62 9.59
C LEU A 70 -9.50 -6.21 10.76
N PHE A 71 -8.48 -7.03 10.44
CA PHE A 71 -7.58 -7.52 11.49
C PHE A 71 -6.80 -6.38 12.14
N GLY A 72 -6.31 -5.42 11.37
CA GLY A 72 -5.59 -4.25 11.88
C GLY A 72 -6.45 -3.42 12.83
N MET A 73 -7.73 -3.21 12.52
CA MET A 73 -8.67 -2.55 13.42
C MET A 73 -8.82 -3.33 14.74
N TYR A 74 -8.97 -4.65 14.66
CA TYR A 74 -9.02 -5.49 15.86
C TYR A 74 -7.73 -5.39 16.67
N ASN A 75 -6.55 -5.47 16.03
CA ASN A 75 -5.27 -5.39 16.71
C ASN A 75 -5.04 -4.03 17.41
N VAL A 76 -5.45 -2.92 16.79
CA VAL A 76 -5.39 -1.59 17.43
C VAL A 76 -6.17 -1.56 18.73
N GLY A 77 -7.38 -2.11 18.74
CA GLY A 77 -8.18 -2.25 19.97
C GLY A 77 -7.53 -3.20 20.97
N TYR A 78 -7.09 -4.37 20.52
CA TYR A 78 -6.42 -5.35 21.38
C TYR A 78 -5.20 -4.75 22.11
N GLN A 79 -4.32 -4.04 21.38
CA GLN A 79 -3.15 -3.40 21.96
C GLN A 79 -3.53 -2.30 22.96
N HIS A 80 -4.59 -1.53 22.66
CA HIS A 80 -5.09 -0.50 23.59
C HIS A 80 -5.60 -1.12 24.91
N PHE A 81 -6.47 -2.14 24.82
CA PHE A 81 -7.01 -2.80 26.02
C PHE A 81 -5.92 -3.51 26.84
N HIS A 82 -4.97 -4.14 26.15
CA HIS A 82 -3.82 -4.76 26.82
C HIS A 82 -2.94 -3.73 27.52
N ALA A 83 -2.72 -2.57 26.92
CA ALA A 83 -1.92 -1.49 27.46
C ALA A 83 -2.58 -0.80 28.67
N THR A 84 -3.88 -0.66 28.66
CA THR A 84 -4.66 -0.04 29.76
C THR A 84 -4.99 -1.04 30.89
N GLY A 85 -4.70 -2.34 30.69
CA GLY A 85 -5.08 -3.39 31.63
C GLY A 85 -6.59 -3.62 31.76
N ALA A 86 -7.37 -3.11 30.82
CA ALA A 86 -8.82 -3.30 30.78
C ALA A 86 -9.17 -4.63 30.14
N GLU A 87 -10.15 -5.34 30.70
CA GLU A 87 -10.74 -6.51 30.04
C GLU A 87 -11.82 -6.05 29.07
N GLY A 88 -11.73 -6.48 27.81
CA GLY A 88 -12.73 -6.14 26.79
C GLY A 88 -13.12 -7.35 25.97
N ASN A 89 -14.36 -7.36 25.48
CA ASN A 89 -14.85 -8.36 24.55
C ASN A 89 -14.33 -8.08 23.13
N PHE A 90 -14.36 -9.10 22.25
CA PHE A 90 -13.97 -8.97 20.85
C PHE A 90 -14.63 -7.77 20.13
N ILE A 91 -15.95 -7.57 20.38
CA ILE A 91 -16.71 -6.48 19.76
C ILE A 91 -16.24 -5.11 20.26
N GLU A 92 -15.91 -4.98 21.53
CA GLU A 92 -15.40 -3.73 22.13
C GLU A 92 -14.02 -3.37 21.59
N MET A 93 -13.10 -4.35 21.51
CA MET A 93 -11.78 -4.17 20.93
C MET A 93 -11.87 -3.77 19.44
N PHE A 94 -12.71 -4.49 18.67
CA PHE A 94 -12.92 -4.16 17.27
C PHE A 94 -13.56 -2.78 17.08
N GLY A 95 -14.59 -2.45 17.89
CA GLY A 95 -15.27 -1.16 17.83
C GLY A 95 -14.34 0.01 18.15
N TYR A 96 -13.49 -0.13 19.16
CA TYR A 96 -12.48 0.87 19.49
C TYR A 96 -11.49 1.08 18.33
N GLY A 97 -10.92 0.00 17.81
CA GLY A 97 -9.96 0.08 16.70
C GLY A 97 -10.59 0.63 15.42
N PHE A 98 -11.85 0.26 15.12
CA PHE A 98 -12.60 0.84 14.01
C PHE A 98 -12.72 2.36 14.14
N LEU A 99 -13.11 2.87 15.31
CA LEU A 99 -13.23 4.30 15.57
C LEU A 99 -11.87 5.03 15.53
N ALA A 100 -10.79 4.38 15.92
CA ALA A 100 -9.44 4.94 15.86
C ALA A 100 -8.88 5.03 14.42
N VAL A 101 -9.24 4.07 13.55
CA VAL A 101 -8.74 4.00 12.17
C VAL A 101 -9.61 4.79 11.19
N LEU A 102 -10.93 4.82 11.41
CA LEU A 102 -11.90 5.46 10.52
C LEU A 102 -11.57 6.91 10.15
N PRO A 103 -11.18 7.80 11.08
CA PRO A 103 -10.82 9.18 10.73
C PRO A 103 -9.64 9.27 9.76
N LYS A 104 -8.66 8.37 9.87
CA LYS A 104 -7.51 8.32 8.96
C LYS A 104 -7.92 7.90 7.55
N ILE A 105 -8.84 6.94 7.42
CA ILE A 105 -9.42 6.53 6.14
C ILE A 105 -10.17 7.73 5.53
N ILE A 106 -11.02 8.40 6.30
CA ILE A 106 -11.79 9.55 5.81
C ILE A 106 -10.86 10.67 5.34
N VAL A 107 -9.85 11.03 6.13
CA VAL A 107 -8.90 12.09 5.76
C VAL A 107 -8.12 11.72 4.50
N SER A 108 -7.63 10.49 4.39
CA SER A 108 -6.93 10.01 3.19
C SER A 108 -7.79 10.15 1.93
N TYR A 109 -9.03 9.67 1.97
CA TYR A 109 -9.93 9.77 0.82
C TYR A 109 -10.38 11.21 0.52
N VAL A 110 -10.76 11.98 1.54
CA VAL A 110 -11.23 13.37 1.34
C VAL A 110 -10.12 14.24 0.73
N VAL A 111 -8.91 14.15 1.27
CA VAL A 111 -7.78 14.95 0.78
C VAL A 111 -7.34 14.47 -0.59
N GLY A 112 -7.13 13.17 -0.77
CA GLY A 112 -6.60 12.66 -2.01
C GLY A 112 -7.58 12.74 -3.17
N LEU A 113 -8.82 12.26 -3.01
CA LEU A 113 -9.86 12.42 -4.04
C LEU A 113 -10.20 13.89 -4.28
N GLY A 114 -10.21 14.72 -3.23
CA GLY A 114 -10.44 16.16 -3.38
C GLY A 114 -9.44 16.81 -4.34
N ILE A 115 -8.15 16.49 -4.20
CA ILE A 115 -7.11 17.00 -5.10
C ILE A 115 -7.30 16.45 -6.52
N GLU A 116 -7.55 15.14 -6.66
CA GLU A 116 -7.77 14.53 -7.98
C GLU A 116 -8.98 15.11 -8.69
N PHE A 117 -10.08 15.35 -7.97
CA PHE A 117 -11.27 16.00 -8.53
C PHE A 117 -10.97 17.42 -9.01
N ILE A 118 -10.22 18.21 -8.22
CA ILE A 118 -9.83 19.56 -8.59
C ILE A 118 -8.98 19.54 -9.86
N VAL A 119 -7.99 18.66 -9.93
CA VAL A 119 -7.08 18.55 -11.07
C VAL A 119 -7.80 18.02 -12.32
N ALA A 120 -8.64 16.99 -12.17
CA ALA A 120 -9.44 16.45 -13.27
C ALA A 120 -10.40 17.50 -13.85
N GLN A 121 -11.06 18.28 -12.99
CA GLN A 121 -11.92 19.38 -13.42
C GLN A 121 -11.13 20.48 -14.13
N TRP A 122 -9.92 20.79 -13.66
CA TRP A 122 -9.04 21.78 -14.29
C TRP A 122 -8.54 21.32 -15.68
N LYS A 123 -8.11 20.06 -15.78
CA LYS A 123 -7.65 19.45 -17.04
C LYS A 123 -8.79 19.07 -17.99
N LYS A 124 -10.06 19.06 -17.51
CA LYS A 124 -11.25 18.56 -18.23
C LYS A 124 -11.12 17.09 -18.64
N GLU A 125 -10.51 16.29 -17.78
CA GLU A 125 -10.32 14.86 -17.96
C GLU A 125 -11.29 14.08 -17.06
N GLU A 126 -11.56 12.83 -17.41
CA GLU A 126 -12.29 11.90 -16.54
C GLU A 126 -11.39 11.46 -15.38
N ILE A 127 -11.99 11.31 -14.20
CA ILE A 127 -11.28 10.82 -13.02
C ILE A 127 -10.88 9.36 -13.22
N GLN A 128 -9.63 9.09 -12.88
CA GLN A 128 -9.06 7.76 -12.87
C GLN A 128 -9.05 7.21 -11.45
N GLU A 129 -9.61 6.00 -11.26
CA GLU A 129 -9.93 5.45 -9.94
C GLU A 129 -8.75 4.83 -9.18
N GLY A 130 -7.52 5.02 -9.62
CA GLY A 130 -6.33 4.49 -8.95
C GLY A 130 -6.19 4.92 -7.49
N PHE A 131 -6.78 6.06 -7.11
CA PHE A 131 -6.75 6.55 -5.73
C PHE A 131 -7.62 5.72 -4.78
N LEU A 132 -8.58 4.94 -5.26
CA LEU A 132 -9.36 4.04 -4.39
C LEU A 132 -8.45 3.08 -3.62
N VAL A 133 -7.44 2.53 -4.27
CA VAL A 133 -6.44 1.66 -3.64
C VAL A 133 -5.48 2.47 -2.78
N THR A 134 -4.92 3.55 -3.30
CA THR A 134 -3.98 4.42 -2.58
C THR A 134 -4.59 4.98 -1.30
N GLY A 135 -5.85 5.45 -1.36
CA GLY A 135 -6.58 5.99 -0.23
C GLY A 135 -6.81 4.96 0.89
N MET A 136 -6.90 3.66 0.56
CA MET A 136 -6.99 2.59 1.54
C MET A 136 -5.60 2.17 2.07
N LEU A 137 -4.58 2.16 1.21
CA LEU A 137 -3.21 1.79 1.60
C LEU A 137 -2.61 2.80 2.60
N ILE A 138 -2.80 4.11 2.40
CA ILE A 138 -2.21 5.15 3.22
C ILE A 138 -2.51 4.95 4.73
N PRO A 139 -3.77 4.84 5.19
CA PRO A 139 -4.06 4.62 6.61
C PRO A 139 -3.53 3.29 7.15
N MET A 140 -3.37 2.27 6.30
CA MET A 140 -2.91 0.95 6.74
C MET A 140 -1.41 0.89 7.05
N ILE A 141 -0.62 1.79 6.47
CA ILE A 141 0.86 1.81 6.60
C ILE A 141 1.38 2.85 7.58
N VAL A 142 0.50 3.57 8.26
CA VAL A 142 0.88 4.57 9.26
C VAL A 142 0.60 4.08 10.67
N PRO A 143 1.30 4.61 11.70
CA PRO A 143 0.99 4.36 13.10
C PRO A 143 -0.39 4.87 13.48
N VAL A 144 -0.97 4.27 14.53
CA VAL A 144 -2.27 4.70 15.03
C VAL A 144 -2.24 6.10 15.65
N ASP A 145 -1.12 6.53 16.23
CA ASP A 145 -0.95 7.87 16.82
C ASP A 145 -0.59 8.97 15.80
N CYS A 146 -0.59 8.66 14.51
CA CYS A 146 -0.32 9.66 13.47
C CYS A 146 -1.42 10.74 13.45
N PRO A 147 -1.08 12.05 13.69
CA PRO A 147 -2.05 13.14 13.66
C PRO A 147 -2.69 13.32 12.29
N LEU A 148 -4.00 13.57 12.26
CA LEU A 148 -4.78 13.67 11.01
C LEU A 148 -4.30 14.80 10.09
N TRP A 149 -3.88 15.93 10.63
CA TRP A 149 -3.37 17.05 9.83
C TRP A 149 -2.04 16.73 9.15
N MET A 150 -1.14 15.98 9.82
CA MET A 150 0.11 15.51 9.22
C MET A 150 -0.18 14.53 8.08
N LEU A 151 -1.11 13.60 8.30
CA LEU A 151 -1.56 12.67 7.29
C LEU A 151 -2.16 13.40 6.08
N ALA A 152 -2.97 14.43 6.32
CA ALA A 152 -3.56 15.25 5.26
C ALA A 152 -2.49 15.95 4.39
N ILE A 153 -1.50 16.58 5.01
CA ILE A 153 -0.40 17.27 4.30
C ILE A 153 0.44 16.24 3.51
N ALA A 154 0.78 15.11 4.11
CA ALA A 154 1.58 14.09 3.45
C ALA A 154 0.84 13.46 2.27
N THR A 155 -0.47 13.20 2.42
CA THR A 155 -1.33 12.71 1.33
C THR A 155 -1.42 13.75 0.21
N ALA A 156 -1.64 15.02 0.54
CA ALA A 156 -1.67 16.10 -0.45
C ALA A 156 -0.35 16.22 -1.21
N PHE A 157 0.78 16.20 -0.50
CA PHE A 157 2.10 16.21 -1.10
C PHE A 157 2.30 15.05 -2.08
N SER A 158 1.99 13.85 -1.64
CA SER A 158 2.15 12.64 -2.45
C SER A 158 1.27 12.68 -3.71
N VAL A 159 -0.01 13.02 -3.59
CA VAL A 159 -0.92 13.07 -4.75
C VAL A 159 -0.47 14.13 -5.75
N ILE A 160 -0.11 15.32 -5.29
CA ILE A 160 0.31 16.40 -6.19
C ILE A 160 1.64 16.06 -6.88
N PHE A 161 2.68 15.79 -6.09
CA PHE A 161 4.05 15.69 -6.61
C PHE A 161 4.40 14.32 -7.19
N CYS A 162 3.75 13.24 -6.77
CA CYS A 162 4.08 11.90 -7.27
C CYS A 162 3.09 11.34 -8.27
N LYS A 163 1.91 11.95 -8.41
CA LYS A 163 0.88 11.49 -9.31
C LYS A 163 0.47 12.56 -10.33
N GLU A 164 -0.08 13.69 -9.87
CA GLU A 164 -0.68 14.68 -10.76
C GLU A 164 0.34 15.44 -11.61
N VAL A 165 1.52 15.75 -11.08
CA VAL A 165 2.63 16.39 -11.81
C VAL A 165 3.13 15.50 -12.95
N PHE A 166 3.12 14.18 -12.80
CA PHE A 166 3.54 13.23 -13.83
C PHE A 166 2.45 12.90 -14.87
N GLY A 167 1.22 13.37 -14.69
CA GLY A 167 0.13 13.15 -15.63
C GLY A 167 -1.03 12.32 -15.09
N GLY A 168 -1.09 12.03 -13.80
CA GLY A 168 -2.18 11.32 -13.14
C GLY A 168 -1.94 9.81 -13.00
N THR A 169 -3.01 9.05 -12.83
CA THR A 169 -2.94 7.60 -12.62
C THR A 169 -2.32 6.89 -13.83
N GLY A 170 -1.37 6.01 -13.57
CA GLY A 170 -0.68 5.23 -14.62
C GLY A 170 0.60 5.88 -15.15
N MET A 171 0.86 7.15 -14.85
CA MET A 171 2.07 7.89 -15.22
C MET A 171 3.02 8.13 -14.04
N ASN A 172 2.61 7.79 -12.84
CA ASN A 172 3.41 7.96 -11.63
C ASN A 172 4.63 7.04 -11.62
N VAL A 173 5.79 7.61 -11.28
CA VAL A 173 7.07 6.88 -11.16
C VAL A 173 7.12 6.11 -9.83
N PHE A 174 6.56 6.68 -8.78
CA PHE A 174 6.55 6.13 -7.43
C PHE A 174 5.13 5.76 -7.00
N ASN A 175 5.02 4.79 -6.11
CA ASN A 175 3.75 4.50 -5.44
C ASN A 175 3.40 5.64 -4.47
N PRO A 176 2.24 6.32 -4.65
CA PRO A 176 1.90 7.49 -3.83
C PRO A 176 1.72 7.17 -2.34
N ALA A 177 1.23 5.98 -1.98
CA ALA A 177 1.10 5.60 -0.58
C ALA A 177 2.47 5.50 0.12
N LEU A 178 3.47 4.93 -0.57
CA LEU A 178 4.84 4.84 -0.05
C LEU A 178 5.50 6.22 0.09
N ILE A 179 5.26 7.13 -0.85
CA ILE A 179 5.76 8.52 -0.73
C ILE A 179 5.07 9.25 0.42
N THR A 180 3.77 9.04 0.65
CA THR A 180 3.08 9.59 1.82
C THR A 180 3.77 9.14 3.11
N ARG A 181 4.07 7.85 3.24
CA ARG A 181 4.80 7.32 4.40
C ARG A 181 6.22 7.85 4.49
N ALA A 182 6.95 7.93 3.38
CA ALA A 182 8.30 8.48 3.33
C ALA A 182 8.31 9.95 3.78
N PHE A 183 7.39 10.77 3.26
CA PHE A 183 7.26 12.16 3.68
C PHE A 183 7.03 12.27 5.20
N LEU A 184 6.10 11.50 5.74
CA LEU A 184 5.83 11.47 7.19
C LEU A 184 7.07 11.05 7.98
N PHE A 185 7.77 10.02 7.52
CA PHE A 185 8.97 9.52 8.20
C PHE A 185 10.10 10.53 8.23
N PHE A 186 10.35 11.24 7.12
CA PHE A 186 11.43 12.23 7.05
C PHE A 186 11.05 13.58 7.68
N ALA A 187 9.80 14.01 7.54
CA ALA A 187 9.35 15.29 8.09
C ALA A 187 8.99 15.21 9.59
N TYR A 188 8.44 14.07 10.02
CA TYR A 188 7.93 13.88 11.39
C TYR A 188 8.38 12.53 11.99
N PRO A 189 9.68 12.26 12.13
CA PRO A 189 10.20 10.96 12.53
C PRO A 189 9.69 10.50 13.90
N THR A 190 9.48 11.41 14.84
CA THR A 190 8.98 11.11 16.19
C THR A 190 7.54 10.60 16.23
N LYS A 191 6.77 10.81 15.16
CA LYS A 191 5.38 10.35 15.02
C LYS A 191 5.26 9.11 14.11
N MET A 192 6.37 8.69 13.51
CA MET A 192 6.42 7.54 12.61
C MET A 192 7.28 6.38 13.13
N SER A 193 8.13 6.66 14.11
CA SER A 193 8.99 5.66 14.74
C SER A 193 9.14 5.95 16.23
N GLY A 194 9.47 4.93 17.01
CA GLY A 194 9.61 5.02 18.46
C GLY A 194 8.72 4.00 19.17
N ASP A 195 8.67 4.09 20.47
CA ASP A 195 8.03 3.07 21.33
C ASP A 195 6.58 3.42 21.67
N THR A 196 6.15 4.67 21.45
CA THR A 196 4.84 5.18 21.91
C THR A 196 3.79 5.36 20.81
N VAL A 197 4.19 5.29 19.54
CA VAL A 197 3.31 5.64 18.41
C VAL A 197 2.39 4.49 17.94
N TRP A 198 2.63 3.28 18.40
CA TRP A 198 1.95 2.08 17.93
C TRP A 198 0.69 1.70 18.72
N VAL A 199 0.52 2.29 19.91
CA VAL A 199 -0.66 2.10 20.74
C VAL A 199 -1.47 3.37 20.77
N SER A 200 -2.79 3.27 20.54
CA SER A 200 -3.66 4.44 20.55
C SER A 200 -3.82 4.99 21.99
N GLY A 201 -3.91 6.32 22.10
CA GLY A 201 -4.15 6.98 23.37
C GLY A 201 -5.58 6.82 23.89
N ASP A 202 -5.87 7.42 25.03
CA ASP A 202 -7.15 7.29 25.76
C ASP A 202 -8.38 7.84 25.04
N SER A 203 -8.23 8.56 23.93
CA SER A 203 -9.38 9.08 23.19
C SER A 203 -9.97 8.06 22.22
N ILE A 204 -11.28 8.09 22.04
CA ILE A 204 -12.05 7.22 21.12
C ILE A 204 -11.53 7.26 19.68
N PHE A 205 -10.89 8.34 19.26
CA PHE A 205 -10.32 8.49 17.91
C PHE A 205 -8.80 8.23 17.84
N GLY A 206 -8.19 7.67 18.89
CA GLY A 206 -6.73 7.43 18.94
C GLY A 206 -5.88 8.71 18.93
N LEU A 207 -6.44 9.86 19.23
CA LEU A 207 -5.79 11.18 19.21
C LEU A 207 -5.41 11.69 20.61
N GLY A 208 -5.59 10.89 21.64
CA GLY A 208 -5.28 11.22 23.03
C GLY A 208 -3.81 11.08 23.38
N LYS A 209 -3.48 11.34 24.65
CA LYS A 209 -2.15 11.04 25.17
C LYS A 209 -1.91 9.53 25.14
N THR A 210 -0.70 9.13 24.79
CA THR A 210 -0.22 7.76 24.97
C THR A 210 -0.26 7.37 26.45
N VAL A 211 -0.49 6.09 26.70
CA VAL A 211 -0.49 5.56 28.08
C VAL A 211 0.92 5.72 28.67
N ASP A 212 1.04 6.47 29.77
CA ASP A 212 2.32 6.72 30.42
C ASP A 212 2.91 5.41 30.96
N GLY A 213 4.19 5.18 30.66
CA GLY A 213 4.94 4.02 31.17
C GLY A 213 4.86 2.74 30.33
N LEU A 214 4.20 2.77 29.17
CA LEU A 214 4.15 1.64 28.25
C LEU A 214 5.21 1.77 27.15
N THR A 215 6.12 0.81 27.08
CA THR A 215 7.00 0.58 25.92
C THR A 215 6.33 -0.36 24.95
N ALA A 216 5.63 0.19 23.96
CA ALA A 216 5.00 -0.58 22.88
C ALA A 216 5.92 -0.66 21.65
N ALA A 217 7.20 -0.97 21.85
CA ALA A 217 8.15 -1.13 20.75
C ALA A 217 7.77 -2.30 19.86
N THR A 218 7.89 -2.11 18.53
CA THR A 218 7.74 -3.22 17.61
C THR A 218 8.85 -4.25 17.82
N PRO A 219 8.65 -5.54 17.48
CA PRO A 219 9.70 -6.56 17.60
C PRO A 219 11.02 -6.16 16.89
N LEU A 220 10.93 -5.47 15.74
CA LEU A 220 12.10 -4.91 15.06
C LEU A 220 12.72 -3.73 15.80
N GLY A 221 11.91 -2.92 16.47
CA GLY A 221 12.39 -1.83 17.32
C GLY A 221 13.17 -2.36 18.53
N VAL A 222 12.68 -3.42 19.16
CA VAL A 222 13.37 -4.11 20.26
C VAL A 222 14.68 -4.72 19.80
N ALA A 223 14.66 -5.45 18.69
CA ALA A 223 15.86 -6.09 18.12
C ALA A 223 16.98 -5.09 17.73
N LYS A 224 16.63 -3.83 17.53
CA LYS A 224 17.61 -2.76 17.24
C LYS A 224 18.38 -2.31 18.46
N VAL A 225 17.76 -2.31 19.64
CA VAL A 225 18.31 -1.74 20.89
C VAL A 225 18.77 -2.82 21.86
N ALA A 226 18.14 -4.00 21.79
CA ALA A 226 18.36 -5.12 22.69
C ALA A 226 18.57 -6.42 21.90
N GLU A 227 18.52 -7.56 22.59
CA GLU A 227 18.51 -8.87 21.94
C GLU A 227 17.22 -9.08 21.13
N CYS A 228 17.31 -9.89 20.06
CA CYS A 228 16.13 -10.27 19.28
C CYS A 228 15.11 -10.97 20.18
N PRO A 229 13.84 -10.55 20.16
CA PRO A 229 12.80 -11.29 20.85
C PRO A 229 12.70 -12.71 20.27
N ALA A 230 12.48 -13.69 21.11
CA ALA A 230 12.27 -15.07 20.67
C ALA A 230 11.04 -15.14 19.73
N PHE A 231 11.09 -16.03 18.74
CA PHE A 231 9.96 -16.26 17.85
C PHE A 231 8.68 -16.58 18.65
N SER A 232 7.63 -15.84 18.39
CA SER A 232 6.29 -16.11 18.90
C SER A 232 5.30 -16.25 17.76
N TRP A 233 4.25 -17.04 17.96
CA TRP A 233 3.15 -17.13 17.00
C TRP A 233 2.43 -15.80 16.80
N ASP A 234 2.53 -14.87 17.75
CA ASP A 234 1.96 -13.54 17.63
C ASP A 234 2.57 -12.73 16.48
N MET A 235 3.82 -13.01 16.10
CA MET A 235 4.47 -12.41 14.92
C MET A 235 3.80 -12.83 13.60
N VAL A 236 3.17 -14.00 13.57
CA VAL A 236 2.48 -14.53 12.39
C VAL A 236 0.99 -14.16 12.43
N THR A 237 0.35 -14.33 13.60
CA THR A 237 -1.06 -13.95 13.78
C THR A 237 -1.26 -12.45 13.67
N GLY A 238 -0.26 -11.66 14.13
CA GLY A 238 -0.26 -10.21 14.04
C GLY A 238 -0.68 -9.49 15.32
N LEU A 239 -0.75 -10.18 16.47
CA LEU A 239 -1.05 -9.59 17.77
C LEU A 239 0.18 -8.88 18.36
N ILE A 240 0.84 -8.07 17.54
CA ILE A 240 2.04 -7.30 17.87
C ILE A 240 1.81 -5.81 17.62
N PRO A 241 2.52 -4.91 18.32
CA PRO A 241 2.52 -3.48 17.97
C PRO A 241 3.09 -3.26 16.56
N GLY A 242 2.46 -2.39 15.79
CA GLY A 242 2.90 -2.08 14.42
C GLY A 242 1.94 -1.19 13.65
N SER A 243 2.22 -0.95 12.37
CA SER A 243 1.33 -0.21 11.46
C SER A 243 -0.01 -0.94 11.31
N ILE A 244 -1.09 -0.19 11.12
CA ILE A 244 -2.47 -0.68 11.22
C ILE A 244 -2.72 -1.94 10.38
N GLY A 245 -2.28 -1.98 9.11
CA GLY A 245 -2.55 -3.10 8.20
C GLY A 245 -1.40 -4.09 8.01
N GLU A 246 -0.23 -3.85 8.61
CA GLU A 246 1.01 -4.59 8.30
C GLU A 246 1.30 -5.74 9.26
N THR A 247 0.53 -5.92 10.33
CA THR A 247 0.88 -6.80 11.45
C THR A 247 0.60 -8.28 11.18
N SER A 248 -0.55 -8.63 10.57
CA SER A 248 -0.95 -10.03 10.41
C SER A 248 -0.51 -10.64 9.07
N VAL A 249 0.43 -11.57 9.14
CA VAL A 249 0.86 -12.36 7.97
C VAL A 249 -0.30 -13.20 7.41
N ILE A 250 -1.16 -13.74 8.27
CA ILE A 250 -2.30 -14.58 7.86
C ILE A 250 -3.32 -13.74 7.08
N ALA A 251 -3.69 -12.56 7.58
CA ALA A 251 -4.64 -11.69 6.90
C ALA A 251 -4.09 -11.19 5.54
N ILE A 252 -2.79 -10.88 5.48
CA ILE A 252 -2.10 -10.52 4.25
C ILE A 252 -2.08 -11.71 3.27
N ALA A 253 -1.85 -12.93 3.74
CA ALA A 253 -1.87 -14.13 2.91
C ALA A 253 -3.25 -14.40 2.28
N ILE A 254 -4.34 -14.14 3.02
CA ILE A 254 -5.71 -14.21 2.46
C ILE A 254 -5.86 -13.19 1.32
N GLY A 255 -5.39 -11.95 1.51
CA GLY A 255 -5.36 -10.94 0.46
C GLY A 255 -4.53 -11.35 -0.75
N ALA A 256 -3.35 -11.95 -0.51
CA ALA A 256 -2.51 -12.48 -1.58
C ALA A 256 -3.23 -13.56 -2.42
N VAL A 257 -3.94 -14.48 -1.77
CA VAL A 257 -4.74 -15.51 -2.46
C VAL A 257 -5.83 -14.87 -3.35
N ILE A 258 -6.53 -13.85 -2.84
CA ILE A 258 -7.55 -13.11 -3.62
C ILE A 258 -6.92 -12.46 -4.86
N LEU A 259 -5.77 -11.78 -4.69
CA LEU A 259 -5.07 -11.11 -5.79
C LEU A 259 -4.51 -12.09 -6.83
N LEU A 260 -3.99 -13.22 -6.40
CA LEU A 260 -3.49 -14.26 -7.30
C LEU A 260 -4.61 -14.96 -8.05
N TRP A 261 -5.72 -15.26 -7.37
CA TRP A 261 -6.89 -15.88 -7.98
C TRP A 261 -7.55 -14.97 -9.02
N SER A 262 -7.68 -13.68 -8.71
CA SER A 262 -8.19 -12.69 -9.66
C SER A 262 -7.23 -12.37 -10.81
N GLY A 263 -5.96 -12.79 -10.71
CA GLY A 263 -4.92 -12.51 -11.71
C GLY A 263 -4.46 -11.04 -11.76
N VAL A 264 -4.86 -10.23 -10.77
CA VAL A 264 -4.52 -8.80 -10.72
C VAL A 264 -3.05 -8.61 -10.35
N ALA A 265 -2.53 -9.39 -9.40
CA ALA A 265 -1.15 -9.28 -8.97
C ALA A 265 -0.26 -10.38 -9.56
N SER A 266 1.02 -10.06 -9.76
CA SER A 266 2.00 -10.98 -10.31
C SER A 266 2.59 -11.90 -9.22
N TRP A 267 2.32 -13.21 -9.32
CA TRP A 267 2.95 -14.20 -8.44
C TRP A 267 4.49 -14.21 -8.56
N LYS A 268 5.04 -13.86 -9.75
CA LYS A 268 6.47 -13.81 -10.01
C LYS A 268 7.15 -12.74 -9.16
N THR A 269 6.54 -11.56 -9.09
CA THR A 269 7.03 -10.48 -8.24
C THR A 269 6.94 -10.87 -6.77
N MET A 270 5.78 -11.36 -6.30
CA MET A 270 5.62 -11.80 -4.90
C MET A 270 6.68 -12.83 -4.51
N LEU A 271 6.75 -13.94 -5.27
CA LEU A 271 7.69 -15.03 -4.97
C LEU A 271 9.14 -14.54 -4.93
N SER A 272 9.54 -13.73 -5.91
CA SER A 272 10.93 -13.25 -5.99
C SER A 272 11.29 -12.29 -4.86
N VAL A 273 10.34 -11.48 -4.34
CA VAL A 273 10.56 -10.67 -3.14
C VAL A 273 10.85 -11.56 -1.93
N PHE A 274 10.05 -12.60 -1.71
CA PHE A 274 10.27 -13.53 -0.60
C PHE A 274 11.60 -14.29 -0.74
N VAL A 275 11.95 -14.74 -1.95
CA VAL A 275 13.23 -15.42 -2.21
C VAL A 275 14.41 -14.47 -1.97
N GLY A 276 14.34 -13.23 -2.44
CA GLY A 276 15.37 -12.21 -2.24
C GLY A 276 15.58 -11.88 -0.76
N GLY A 277 14.48 -11.70 -0.01
CA GLY A 277 14.51 -11.48 1.43
C GLY A 277 15.08 -12.66 2.21
N ALA A 278 14.61 -13.88 1.92
CA ALA A 278 15.09 -15.10 2.58
C ALA A 278 16.60 -15.32 2.35
N LEU A 279 17.05 -15.16 1.08
CA LEU A 279 18.45 -15.34 0.74
C LEU A 279 19.34 -14.30 1.44
N MET A 280 18.94 -13.02 1.43
CA MET A 280 19.73 -11.97 2.07
C MET A 280 19.70 -12.09 3.60
N GLY A 281 18.56 -12.47 4.20
CA GLY A 281 18.46 -12.79 5.63
C GLY A 281 19.40 -13.94 6.03
N TRP A 282 19.43 -15.00 5.21
CA TRP A 282 20.37 -16.11 5.43
C TRP A 282 21.85 -15.67 5.30
N VAL A 283 22.18 -14.82 4.33
CA VAL A 283 23.54 -14.26 4.17
C VAL A 283 23.95 -13.47 5.40
N PHE A 284 23.07 -12.61 5.93
CA PHE A 284 23.37 -11.86 7.15
C PHE A 284 23.47 -12.73 8.39
N ASN A 285 22.67 -13.79 8.49
CA ASN A 285 22.80 -14.75 9.59
C ASN A 285 24.16 -15.45 9.61
N THR A 286 24.78 -15.66 8.44
CA THR A 286 26.06 -16.39 8.34
C THR A 286 27.29 -15.48 8.35
N TRP A 287 27.22 -14.30 7.71
CA TRP A 287 28.35 -13.39 7.48
C TRP A 287 28.03 -11.93 7.85
N GLY A 288 26.90 -11.67 8.49
CA GLY A 288 26.49 -10.31 8.85
C GLY A 288 27.33 -9.69 9.98
N PRO A 289 27.12 -8.39 10.22
CA PRO A 289 27.72 -7.70 11.36
C PRO A 289 27.18 -8.28 12.67
N ASP A 290 27.94 -8.11 13.76
CA ASP A 290 27.56 -8.59 15.08
C ASP A 290 26.48 -7.67 15.72
N THR A 291 25.29 -7.71 15.14
CA THR A 291 24.10 -6.96 15.61
C THR A 291 22.94 -7.92 15.79
N ALA A 292 22.06 -7.66 16.77
CA ALA A 292 20.91 -8.52 17.05
C ALA A 292 20.02 -8.70 15.80
N ILE A 293 19.80 -7.64 15.00
CA ILE A 293 19.01 -7.73 13.76
C ILE A 293 19.68 -8.63 12.72
N ALA A 294 21.02 -8.62 12.59
CA ALA A 294 21.71 -9.49 11.64
C ALA A 294 21.61 -10.97 12.02
N HIS A 295 21.58 -11.26 13.32
CA HIS A 295 21.43 -12.62 13.84
C HIS A 295 19.97 -13.10 13.91
N MET A 296 19.00 -12.24 13.63
CA MET A 296 17.58 -12.63 13.54
C MET A 296 17.40 -13.70 12.46
N PRO A 297 16.68 -14.79 12.73
CA PRO A 297 16.42 -15.83 11.74
C PRO A 297 15.78 -15.27 10.46
N TRP A 298 16.21 -15.75 9.30
CA TRP A 298 15.75 -15.25 8.00
C TRP A 298 14.22 -15.27 7.83
N TYR A 299 13.51 -16.24 8.43
CA TYR A 299 12.05 -16.32 8.34
C TYR A 299 11.34 -15.27 9.20
N GLU A 300 11.92 -14.81 10.29
CA GLU A 300 11.39 -13.72 11.11
C GLU A 300 11.49 -12.39 10.37
N HIS A 301 12.56 -12.18 9.62
CA HIS A 301 12.67 -11.02 8.74
C HIS A 301 11.51 -10.92 7.74
N LEU A 302 10.98 -12.06 7.26
CA LEU A 302 9.86 -12.06 6.32
C LEU A 302 8.52 -11.75 6.99
N CYS A 303 8.35 -12.16 8.26
CA CYS A 303 7.10 -11.96 9.00
C CYS A 303 6.96 -10.55 9.60
N LEU A 304 8.08 -9.86 9.87
CA LEU A 304 8.09 -8.62 10.63
C LEU A 304 8.23 -7.37 9.76
N GLY A 305 7.76 -6.23 10.27
CA GLY A 305 8.03 -4.89 9.74
C GLY A 305 7.48 -4.62 8.36
N GLY A 306 6.26 -4.99 8.06
CA GLY A 306 5.58 -4.68 6.81
C GLY A 306 6.16 -5.39 5.57
N PHE A 307 7.08 -6.37 5.75
CA PHE A 307 7.68 -7.08 4.61
C PHE A 307 6.63 -7.82 3.78
N CYS A 308 5.77 -8.62 4.42
CA CYS A 308 4.69 -9.34 3.74
C CYS A 308 3.70 -8.39 3.07
N PHE A 309 3.31 -7.31 3.74
CA PHE A 309 2.39 -6.31 3.21
C PHE A 309 2.96 -5.62 1.97
N GLY A 310 4.21 -5.17 2.05
CA GLY A 310 4.92 -4.56 0.94
C GLY A 310 5.11 -5.51 -0.25
N ALA A 311 5.44 -6.78 0.00
CA ALA A 311 5.61 -7.81 -1.03
C ALA A 311 4.31 -8.10 -1.80
N VAL A 312 3.16 -8.11 -1.09
CA VAL A 312 1.86 -8.50 -1.66
C VAL A 312 1.14 -7.32 -2.31
N PHE A 313 1.06 -6.17 -1.64
CA PHE A 313 0.19 -5.07 -2.08
C PHE A 313 0.92 -3.89 -2.73
N MET A 314 2.22 -3.73 -2.48
CA MET A 314 2.97 -2.56 -2.95
C MET A 314 3.99 -2.89 -4.03
N ALA A 315 4.76 -3.98 -3.90
CA ALA A 315 5.72 -4.40 -4.91
C ALA A 315 5.04 -4.92 -6.19
N THR A 316 3.78 -5.33 -6.09
CA THR A 316 2.96 -5.81 -7.22
C THR A 316 2.16 -4.71 -7.91
N ASP A 317 2.32 -3.45 -7.53
CA ASP A 317 1.66 -2.31 -8.18
C ASP A 317 1.95 -2.32 -9.70
N PRO A 318 0.93 -2.46 -10.56
CA PRO A 318 1.13 -2.63 -11.99
C PRO A 318 1.69 -1.36 -12.68
N VAL A 319 1.61 -0.20 -12.03
CA VAL A 319 2.09 1.07 -12.58
C VAL A 319 3.59 1.25 -12.35
N THR A 320 4.05 1.03 -11.14
CA THR A 320 5.42 1.35 -10.71
C THR A 320 6.38 0.17 -10.74
N SER A 321 5.86 -1.06 -10.87
CA SER A 321 6.68 -2.28 -10.98
C SER A 321 7.16 -2.56 -12.41
N SER A 322 8.14 -3.48 -12.54
CA SER A 322 8.57 -3.99 -13.84
C SER A 322 7.44 -4.69 -14.58
N ARG A 323 7.28 -4.36 -15.87
CA ARG A 323 6.19 -4.88 -16.74
C ARG A 323 6.57 -6.17 -17.48
N THR A 324 7.87 -6.39 -17.71
CA THR A 324 8.35 -7.58 -18.43
C THR A 324 8.36 -8.81 -17.52
N GLU A 325 8.02 -9.98 -18.08
CA GLU A 325 7.91 -11.21 -17.29
C GLU A 325 9.20 -11.64 -16.59
N ASN A 326 10.36 -11.46 -17.24
CA ASN A 326 11.66 -11.72 -16.63
C ASN A 326 12.09 -10.57 -15.71
N GLY A 327 11.71 -9.33 -16.03
CA GLY A 327 11.98 -8.17 -15.20
C GLY A 327 11.29 -8.26 -13.84
N LYS A 328 10.08 -8.83 -13.77
CA LYS A 328 9.36 -9.05 -12.52
C LYS A 328 10.16 -9.90 -11.51
N PHE A 329 10.87 -10.92 -11.97
CA PHE A 329 11.73 -11.73 -11.10
C PHE A 329 12.93 -10.93 -10.58
N VAL A 330 13.62 -10.18 -11.45
CA VAL A 330 14.78 -9.37 -11.06
C VAL A 330 14.36 -8.26 -10.11
N TYR A 331 13.29 -7.54 -10.47
CA TYR A 331 12.74 -6.44 -9.69
C TYR A 331 12.34 -6.90 -8.28
N GLY A 332 11.54 -7.98 -8.17
CA GLY A 332 11.10 -8.49 -6.89
C GLY A 332 12.26 -9.02 -6.04
N PHE A 333 13.20 -9.76 -6.64
CA PHE A 333 14.38 -10.25 -5.92
C PHE A 333 15.21 -9.10 -5.31
N LEU A 334 15.44 -8.04 -6.08
CA LEU A 334 16.18 -6.88 -5.62
C LEU A 334 15.43 -6.13 -4.50
N ILE A 335 14.09 -6.02 -4.57
CA ILE A 335 13.31 -5.44 -3.47
C ILE A 335 13.53 -6.24 -2.19
N GLY A 336 13.35 -7.56 -2.24
CA GLY A 336 13.50 -8.42 -1.07
C GLY A 336 14.91 -8.32 -0.45
N ALA A 337 15.94 -8.40 -1.30
CA ALA A 337 17.33 -8.27 -0.86
C ALA A 337 17.61 -6.88 -0.27
N MET A 338 17.22 -5.81 -0.95
CA MET A 338 17.44 -4.43 -0.46
C MET A 338 16.68 -4.13 0.82
N ALA A 339 15.48 -4.68 0.99
CA ALA A 339 14.70 -4.51 2.23
C ALA A 339 15.47 -5.03 3.44
N ILE A 340 16.11 -6.20 3.34
CA ILE A 340 16.91 -6.77 4.41
C ILE A 340 18.24 -6.02 4.58
N ILE A 341 18.91 -5.63 3.50
CA ILE A 341 20.12 -4.82 3.55
C ILE A 341 19.86 -3.51 4.30
N ILE A 342 18.81 -2.78 3.94
CA ILE A 342 18.46 -1.52 4.61
C ILE A 342 18.11 -1.78 6.08
N ARG A 343 17.37 -2.85 6.38
CA ARG A 343 16.98 -3.22 7.75
C ARG A 343 18.19 -3.48 8.66
N VAL A 344 19.19 -4.20 8.15
CA VAL A 344 20.36 -4.60 8.95
C VAL A 344 21.40 -3.47 9.03
N LEU A 345 21.64 -2.75 7.93
CA LEU A 345 22.71 -1.77 7.85
C LEU A 345 22.27 -0.34 8.22
N ASN A 346 20.96 -0.04 8.21
CA ASN A 346 20.45 1.28 8.55
C ASN A 346 19.82 1.31 9.96
N PRO A 347 20.54 1.81 10.97
CA PRO A 347 20.01 1.87 12.33
C PRO A 347 18.86 2.88 12.47
N GLY A 348 18.68 3.81 11.52
CA GLY A 348 17.61 4.82 11.56
C GLY A 348 16.25 4.29 11.16
N TYR A 349 16.19 3.26 10.31
CA TYR A 349 14.93 2.76 9.76
C TYR A 349 14.91 1.22 9.65
N PRO A 350 14.50 0.51 10.71
CA PRO A 350 14.60 -0.95 10.77
C PRO A 350 13.58 -1.69 9.88
N GLU A 351 12.56 -1.04 9.34
CA GLU A 351 11.57 -1.70 8.48
C GLU A 351 12.10 -2.03 7.09
N GLY A 352 12.83 -1.12 6.46
CA GLY A 352 13.50 -1.31 5.18
C GLY A 352 12.62 -1.41 3.93
N MET A 353 11.43 -2.01 4.02
CA MET A 353 10.63 -2.40 2.86
C MET A 353 10.15 -1.21 2.02
N MET A 354 9.69 -0.13 2.64
CA MET A 354 9.26 1.09 1.95
C MET A 354 10.37 1.67 1.07
N LEU A 355 11.56 1.86 1.65
CA LEU A 355 12.70 2.44 0.93
C LEU A 355 13.19 1.53 -0.18
N ALA A 356 13.17 0.20 0.03
CA ALA A 356 13.54 -0.78 -0.99
C ALA A 356 12.61 -0.71 -2.20
N ILE A 357 11.29 -0.65 -2.00
CA ILE A 357 10.33 -0.54 -3.10
C ILE A 357 10.50 0.80 -3.83
N LEU A 358 10.60 1.93 -3.10
CA LEU A 358 10.81 3.24 -3.72
C LEU A 358 12.10 3.29 -4.54
N LEU A 359 13.19 2.73 -4.03
CA LEU A 359 14.45 2.63 -4.75
C LEU A 359 14.28 1.81 -6.04
N MET A 360 13.64 0.65 -5.94
CA MET A 360 13.47 -0.23 -7.09
C MET A 360 12.45 0.29 -8.11
N ASN A 361 11.50 1.13 -7.72
CA ASN A 361 10.61 1.82 -8.66
C ASN A 361 11.42 2.69 -9.65
N ILE A 362 12.51 3.32 -9.19
CA ILE A 362 13.41 4.08 -10.07
C ILE A 362 14.10 3.17 -11.10
N PHE A 363 14.47 1.97 -10.69
CA PHE A 363 15.18 1.01 -11.55
C PHE A 363 14.26 0.12 -12.39
N ALA A 364 12.95 0.09 -12.12
CA ALA A 364 12.01 -0.74 -12.86
C ALA A 364 12.04 -0.49 -14.39
N PRO A 365 12.03 0.76 -14.90
CA PRO A 365 12.15 1.02 -16.33
C PRO A 365 13.49 0.57 -16.93
N LEU A 366 14.58 0.68 -16.16
CA LEU A 366 15.89 0.21 -16.60
C LEU A 366 15.96 -1.31 -16.72
N ILE A 367 15.37 -2.04 -15.77
CA ILE A 367 15.28 -3.50 -15.80
C ILE A 367 14.49 -3.92 -17.05
N ASP A 368 13.34 -3.29 -17.31
CA ASP A 368 12.52 -3.57 -18.48
C ASP A 368 13.25 -3.27 -19.78
N TYR A 369 13.98 -2.14 -19.86
CA TYR A 369 14.79 -1.79 -21.01
C TYR A 369 15.84 -2.87 -21.33
N VAL A 370 16.59 -3.36 -20.34
CA VAL A 370 17.59 -4.43 -20.53
C VAL A 370 16.94 -5.71 -21.04
N VAL A 371 15.78 -6.11 -20.48
CA VAL A 371 15.06 -7.31 -20.92
C VAL A 371 14.58 -7.16 -22.36
N VAL A 372 14.04 -6.01 -22.75
CA VAL A 372 13.57 -5.74 -24.12
C VAL A 372 14.74 -5.74 -25.10
N GLN A 373 15.87 -5.09 -24.79
CA GLN A 373 17.06 -5.09 -25.65
C GLN A 373 17.63 -6.50 -25.87
N ASN A 374 17.65 -7.33 -24.82
CA ASN A 374 18.06 -8.73 -24.96
C ASN A 374 17.12 -9.51 -25.87
N ASN A 375 15.82 -9.25 -25.80
CA ASN A 375 14.84 -9.90 -26.69
C ASN A 375 15.01 -9.45 -28.14
N ILE A 376 15.25 -8.16 -28.39
CA ILE A 376 15.52 -7.61 -29.73
C ILE A 376 16.80 -8.27 -30.29
N SER A 377 17.89 -8.31 -29.54
CA SER A 377 19.16 -8.92 -29.97
C SER A 377 19.00 -10.40 -30.31
N ARG A 378 18.21 -11.16 -29.56
CA ARG A 378 17.89 -12.55 -29.86
C ARG A 378 17.10 -12.70 -31.15
N ARG A 379 16.14 -11.81 -31.44
CA ARG A 379 15.36 -11.82 -32.68
C ARG A 379 16.22 -11.49 -33.89
N VAL A 380 17.09 -10.47 -33.80
CA VAL A 380 18.03 -10.11 -34.85
C VAL A 380 18.97 -11.26 -35.17
N LYS A 381 19.56 -11.93 -34.16
CA LYS A 381 20.42 -13.11 -34.39
C LYS A 381 19.70 -14.24 -35.13
N ARG A 382 18.43 -14.52 -34.79
CA ARG A 382 17.63 -15.53 -35.49
C ARG A 382 17.35 -15.14 -36.94
N ALA A 383 17.04 -13.86 -37.19
CA ALA A 383 16.81 -13.40 -38.57
C ALA A 383 18.08 -13.50 -39.43
N MET A 384 19.27 -13.20 -38.88
CA MET A 384 20.54 -13.32 -39.57
C MET A 384 20.99 -14.77 -39.79
N SER A 385 20.55 -15.72 -38.92
CA SER A 385 20.92 -17.13 -39.10
C SER A 385 20.03 -17.86 -40.11
N ASN A 386 18.90 -17.29 -40.53
CA ASN A 386 17.96 -17.86 -41.51
C ASN A 386 18.18 -17.27 -42.93
N ASN A 387 19.09 -16.33 -43.07
CA ASN A 387 19.60 -15.82 -44.34
C ASN A 387 21.03 -16.39 -44.57
#